data_adc7ef2fea1a7d30d87adbd515ed32a3
#
_entry.id   adc7ef2fea1a7d30d87adbd515ed32a3
#
_cell.length_a   1.000
_cell.length_b   1.000
_cell.length_c   1.000
_cell.angle_alpha   90.00
_cell.angle_beta   90.00
_cell.angle_gamma   90.00
#
_symmetry.space_group_name_H-M   'P 1'
#
loop_
_entity.id
_entity.type
_entity.pdbx_description
1 polymer ?
#
loop_
_entity_poly.entity_id
_entity_poly.type
_entity_poly.pdbx_seq_one_letter_code
_entity_poly.pdbx_strand_id
1 'polypeptide(L)'
;MALIYRSKRNKDERLKDGCIGMKDEYIKIQEKLKKRLSEKRYAHTIGVSYTAAAMAGLLHDCAKYMTDDELIEKCKKYGIECSETEKRNGYLLHAKLGAYYVKEKYGIDNDEICSAVRYHTTGKPVMSVLEAIVFTADYIEPGRKILPNFKLIRSMAFVDLDEAVYLILKNTLSYLSDEKKSEAGKEKEIDEHSVEAYKYYKKIHDEKGENI
;
A
#
# COMPACT_ATOMS: atom_id res chain seq x y z
N MET A 1 -4.50 38.75 20.99
CA MET A 1 -3.34 37.83 20.97
C MET A 1 -3.82 36.49 21.51
N ALA A 2 -4.31 35.60 20.65
CA ALA A 2 -4.71 34.23 21.01
C ALA A 2 -3.68 33.29 20.39
N LEU A 3 -2.81 32.77 21.23
CA LEU A 3 -1.76 31.81 20.90
C LEU A 3 -2.39 30.49 20.50
N ILE A 4 -2.14 30.08 19.27
CA ILE A 4 -2.49 28.80 18.69
C ILE A 4 -1.67 27.72 19.40
N TYR A 5 -2.27 27.05 20.36
CA TYR A 5 -1.74 25.81 20.93
C TYR A 5 -1.98 24.67 19.91
N ARG A 6 -1.07 24.52 18.95
CA ARG A 6 -1.00 23.33 18.11
C ARG A 6 -0.39 22.22 18.96
N SER A 7 -1.25 21.47 19.64
CA SER A 7 -0.87 20.25 20.33
C SER A 7 -0.11 19.33 19.36
N LYS A 8 1.18 19.18 19.59
CA LYS A 8 1.98 18.09 19.02
C LYS A 8 1.51 16.80 19.71
N ARG A 9 0.44 16.16 19.20
CA ARG A 9 0.15 14.79 19.63
C ARG A 9 1.39 13.95 19.38
N ASN A 10 1.83 13.26 20.42
CA ASN A 10 3.00 12.40 20.37
C ASN A 10 2.76 11.30 19.32
N LYS A 11 3.82 10.88 18.61
CA LYS A 11 3.78 9.81 17.60
C LYS A 11 3.16 8.52 18.19
N ASP A 12 3.44 8.24 19.47
CA ASP A 12 2.94 7.08 20.20
C ASP A 12 1.44 7.13 20.49
N GLU A 13 0.86 8.32 20.70
CA GLU A 13 -0.59 8.47 20.88
C GLU A 13 -1.33 8.24 19.55
N ARG A 14 -0.76 8.72 18.42
CA ARG A 14 -1.34 8.46 17.09
C ARG A 14 -1.32 6.98 16.71
N LEU A 15 -0.27 6.27 17.08
CA LEU A 15 -0.18 4.82 16.89
C LEU A 15 -1.25 4.08 17.68
N LYS A 16 -1.46 4.48 18.94
CA LYS A 16 -2.49 3.86 19.82
C LYS A 16 -3.90 4.07 19.29
N ASP A 17 -4.29 5.29 18.95
CA ASP A 17 -5.63 5.61 18.43
C ASP A 17 -5.92 4.88 17.11
N GLY A 18 -4.92 4.79 16.24
CA GLY A 18 -5.05 4.09 14.97
C GLY A 18 -5.16 2.58 15.11
N CYS A 19 -4.40 1.98 16.01
CA CYS A 19 -4.46 0.55 16.27
C CYS A 19 -5.78 0.13 16.93
N ILE A 20 -6.38 0.97 17.77
CA ILE A 20 -7.66 0.68 18.42
C ILE A 20 -8.78 0.59 17.39
N GLY A 21 -8.93 1.58 16.49
CA GLY A 21 -9.98 1.58 15.48
C GLY A 21 -9.87 0.41 14.48
N MET A 22 -8.68 0.10 14.00
CA MET A 22 -8.43 -1.05 13.12
C MET A 22 -8.73 -2.39 13.83
N LYS A 23 -8.41 -2.49 15.12
CA LYS A 23 -8.68 -3.69 15.91
C LYS A 23 -10.19 -3.96 16.02
N ASP A 24 -10.99 -2.93 16.26
CA ASP A 24 -12.44 -3.08 16.42
C ASP A 24 -13.12 -3.53 15.11
N GLU A 25 -12.69 -2.99 13.96
CA GLU A 25 -13.24 -3.39 12.66
C GLU A 25 -12.82 -4.80 12.28
N TYR A 26 -11.57 -5.16 12.52
CA TYR A 26 -11.07 -6.51 12.29
C TYR A 26 -11.83 -7.54 13.13
N ILE A 27 -12.13 -7.24 14.39
CA ILE A 27 -12.94 -8.10 15.28
C ILE A 27 -14.34 -8.29 14.71
N LYS A 28 -15.01 -7.23 14.24
CA LYS A 28 -16.35 -7.32 13.64
C LYS A 28 -16.36 -8.24 12.39
N ILE A 29 -15.33 -8.18 11.56
CA ILE A 29 -15.20 -9.08 10.40
C ILE A 29 -15.03 -10.52 10.87
N GLN A 30 -14.14 -10.76 11.82
CA GLN A 30 -13.93 -12.09 12.40
C GLN A 30 -15.23 -12.68 12.96
N GLU A 31 -16.02 -11.90 13.71
CA GLU A 31 -17.31 -12.34 14.24
C GLU A 31 -18.31 -12.74 13.15
N LYS A 32 -18.36 -11.96 12.05
CA LYS A 32 -19.21 -12.31 10.89
C LYS A 32 -18.78 -13.62 10.24
N LEU A 33 -17.48 -13.82 10.05
CA LEU A 33 -16.94 -15.05 9.46
C LEU A 33 -17.15 -16.25 10.37
N LYS A 34 -16.94 -16.09 11.69
CA LYS A 34 -17.17 -17.14 12.68
C LYS A 34 -18.61 -17.67 12.67
N LYS A 35 -19.58 -16.79 12.40
CA LYS A 35 -21.01 -17.18 12.26
C LYS A 35 -21.33 -17.93 10.97
N ARG A 36 -20.49 -17.81 9.92
CA ARG A 36 -20.77 -18.34 8.58
C ARG A 36 -19.95 -19.57 8.22
N LEU A 37 -18.79 -19.73 8.84
CA LEU A 37 -17.86 -20.81 8.54
C LEU A 37 -17.92 -21.90 9.62
N SER A 38 -17.59 -23.15 9.24
CA SER A 38 -17.29 -24.16 10.25
C SER A 38 -16.06 -23.75 11.07
N GLU A 39 -15.97 -24.22 12.30
CA GLU A 39 -14.85 -23.89 13.20
C GLU A 39 -13.48 -24.17 12.58
N LYS A 40 -13.34 -25.36 11.96
CA LYS A 40 -12.11 -25.74 11.24
C LYS A 40 -11.79 -24.79 10.09
N ARG A 41 -12.78 -24.37 9.30
CA ARG A 41 -12.59 -23.46 8.17
C ARG A 41 -12.28 -22.05 8.67
N TYR A 42 -12.94 -21.61 9.71
CA TYR A 42 -12.65 -20.30 10.34
C TYR A 42 -11.20 -20.23 10.86
N ALA A 43 -10.77 -21.24 11.62
CA ALA A 43 -9.40 -21.29 12.13
C ALA A 43 -8.36 -21.30 10.99
N HIS A 44 -8.60 -22.07 9.92
CA HIS A 44 -7.77 -22.07 8.73
C HIS A 44 -7.71 -20.67 8.07
N THR A 45 -8.85 -20.02 7.86
CA THR A 45 -8.94 -18.69 7.23
C THR A 45 -8.16 -17.64 8.03
N ILE A 46 -8.29 -17.66 9.36
CA ILE A 46 -7.52 -16.78 10.23
C ILE A 46 -6.02 -17.06 10.13
N GLY A 47 -5.60 -18.32 10.13
CA GLY A 47 -4.19 -18.69 9.98
C GLY A 47 -3.60 -18.18 8.67
N VAL A 48 -4.30 -18.36 7.56
CA VAL A 48 -3.87 -17.88 6.23
C VAL A 48 -3.75 -16.36 6.21
N SER A 49 -4.73 -15.63 6.74
CA SER A 49 -4.71 -14.17 6.74
C SER A 49 -3.53 -13.61 7.54
N TYR A 50 -3.24 -14.17 8.70
CA TYR A 50 -2.09 -13.77 9.49
C TYR A 50 -0.76 -14.05 8.80
N THR A 51 -0.61 -15.24 8.24
CA THR A 51 0.66 -15.65 7.65
C THR A 51 0.98 -14.83 6.41
N ALA A 52 0.06 -14.71 5.48
CA ALA A 52 0.28 -13.99 4.22
C ALA A 52 0.47 -12.48 4.45
N ALA A 53 -0.44 -11.85 5.22
CA ALA A 53 -0.35 -10.42 5.48
C ALA A 53 0.87 -10.06 6.34
N ALA A 54 1.22 -10.90 7.33
CA ALA A 54 2.38 -10.65 8.17
C ALA A 54 3.69 -10.74 7.37
N MET A 55 3.86 -11.74 6.52
CA MET A 55 5.05 -11.89 5.69
C MET A 55 5.18 -10.78 4.67
N ALA A 56 4.14 -10.50 3.89
CA ALA A 56 4.16 -9.45 2.89
C ALA A 56 4.33 -8.07 3.53
N GLY A 57 3.59 -7.77 4.59
CA GLY A 57 3.69 -6.52 5.33
C GLY A 57 5.03 -6.31 6.02
N LEU A 58 5.67 -7.36 6.57
CA LEU A 58 6.99 -7.27 7.18
C LEU A 58 8.09 -6.98 6.14
N LEU A 59 7.95 -7.52 4.94
CA LEU A 59 8.98 -7.50 3.91
C LEU A 59 8.76 -6.44 2.82
N HIS A 60 7.61 -5.72 2.81
CA HIS A 60 7.29 -4.78 1.72
C HIS A 60 8.40 -3.76 1.46
N ASP A 61 9.02 -3.25 2.49
CA ASP A 61 10.09 -2.24 2.46
C ASP A 61 11.50 -2.82 2.71
N CYS A 62 11.71 -4.13 2.55
CA CYS A 62 12.98 -4.79 2.90
C CYS A 62 14.19 -4.31 2.09
N ALA A 63 14.00 -3.59 0.99
CA ALA A 63 15.07 -2.99 0.19
C ALA A 63 15.11 -1.44 0.26
N LYS A 64 14.25 -0.78 1.03
CA LYS A 64 14.10 0.69 1.06
C LYS A 64 15.21 1.45 1.77
N TYR A 65 16.13 0.76 2.42
CA TYR A 65 17.27 1.36 3.11
C TYR A 65 18.39 1.80 2.16
N MET A 66 18.33 1.44 0.89
CA MET A 66 19.33 1.75 -0.13
C MET A 66 19.06 3.08 -0.82
N THR A 67 20.12 3.73 -1.29
CA THR A 67 20.05 4.91 -2.17
C THR A 67 19.52 4.54 -3.56
N ASP A 68 19.07 5.54 -4.33
CA ASP A 68 18.58 5.34 -5.69
C ASP A 68 19.63 4.66 -6.59
N ASP A 69 20.90 5.11 -6.50
CA ASP A 69 22.00 4.55 -7.27
C ASP A 69 22.28 3.08 -6.90
N GLU A 70 22.25 2.75 -5.60
CA GLU A 70 22.42 1.37 -5.13
C GLU A 70 21.26 0.47 -5.60
N LEU A 71 20.03 0.98 -5.61
CA LEU A 71 18.87 0.24 -6.11
C LEU A 71 18.99 -0.05 -7.60
N ILE A 72 19.39 0.95 -8.41
CA ILE A 72 19.61 0.80 -9.86
C ILE A 72 20.73 -0.23 -10.12
N GLU A 73 21.86 -0.11 -9.42
CA GLU A 73 22.99 -1.04 -9.58
C GLU A 73 22.59 -2.48 -9.20
N LYS A 74 21.88 -2.67 -8.10
CA LYS A 74 21.40 -3.99 -7.66
C LYS A 74 20.39 -4.59 -8.63
N CYS A 75 19.44 -3.81 -9.14
CA CYS A 75 18.51 -4.28 -10.16
C CYS A 75 19.26 -4.73 -11.41
N LYS A 76 20.21 -3.94 -11.89
CA LYS A 76 21.06 -4.32 -13.02
C LYS A 76 21.84 -5.61 -12.76
N LYS A 77 22.44 -5.73 -11.56
CA LYS A 77 23.21 -6.93 -11.17
C LYS A 77 22.36 -8.20 -11.17
N TYR A 78 21.10 -8.10 -10.77
CA TYR A 78 20.19 -9.25 -10.68
C TYR A 78 19.30 -9.44 -11.91
N GLY A 79 19.53 -8.67 -12.99
CA GLY A 79 18.74 -8.77 -14.22
C GLY A 79 17.27 -8.34 -14.06
N ILE A 80 17.01 -7.46 -13.10
CA ILE A 80 15.67 -6.91 -12.88
C ILE A 80 15.45 -5.77 -13.86
N GLU A 81 14.42 -5.89 -14.71
CA GLU A 81 14.08 -4.87 -15.69
C GLU A 81 13.59 -3.59 -15.01
N CYS A 82 14.15 -2.46 -15.44
CA CYS A 82 13.81 -1.13 -14.96
C CYS A 82 13.31 -0.27 -16.11
N SER A 83 12.15 0.37 -15.95
CA SER A 83 11.64 1.36 -16.89
C SER A 83 12.49 2.63 -16.86
N GLU A 84 12.33 3.51 -17.87
CA GLU A 84 13.02 4.80 -17.87
C GLU A 84 12.58 5.70 -16.71
N THR A 85 11.30 5.66 -16.35
CA THR A 85 10.77 6.36 -15.17
C THR A 85 11.42 5.86 -13.88
N GLU A 86 11.57 4.55 -13.71
CA GLU A 86 12.22 3.97 -12.54
C GLU A 86 13.71 4.28 -12.46
N LYS A 87 14.41 4.34 -13.60
CA LYS A 87 15.83 4.75 -13.64
C LYS A 87 16.03 6.20 -13.22
N ARG A 88 15.07 7.09 -13.54
CA ARG A 88 15.10 8.49 -13.11
C ARG A 88 14.60 8.69 -11.67
N ASN A 89 13.81 7.76 -11.18
CA ASN A 89 13.22 7.74 -9.83
C ASN A 89 13.59 6.41 -9.15
N GLY A 90 14.88 6.22 -8.87
CA GLY A 90 15.45 4.96 -8.38
C GLY A 90 14.78 4.43 -7.13
N TYR A 91 14.21 5.31 -6.28
CA TYR A 91 13.47 4.92 -5.10
C TYR A 91 12.30 3.97 -5.36
N LEU A 92 11.69 3.99 -6.57
CA LEU A 92 10.61 3.06 -6.93
C LEU A 92 11.09 1.61 -7.02
N LEU A 93 12.38 1.41 -7.30
CA LEU A 93 12.98 0.09 -7.48
C LEU A 93 13.05 -0.73 -6.17
N HIS A 94 12.90 -0.09 -4.99
CA HIS A 94 12.91 -0.84 -3.73
C HIS A 94 11.82 -1.92 -3.70
N ALA A 95 10.68 -1.71 -4.33
CA ALA A 95 9.59 -2.67 -4.39
C ALA A 95 9.95 -3.88 -5.28
N LYS A 96 10.52 -3.65 -6.47
CA LYS A 96 10.98 -4.72 -7.38
C LYS A 96 12.13 -5.51 -6.78
N LEU A 97 13.13 -4.82 -6.24
CA LEU A 97 14.28 -5.45 -5.58
C LEU A 97 13.85 -6.16 -4.31
N GLY A 98 12.89 -5.60 -3.56
CA GLY A 98 12.27 -6.22 -2.40
C GLY A 98 11.62 -7.56 -2.74
N ALA A 99 10.82 -7.61 -3.80
CA ALA A 99 10.22 -8.85 -4.28
C ALA A 99 11.26 -9.92 -4.65
N TYR A 100 12.35 -9.53 -5.30
CA TYR A 100 13.49 -10.41 -5.56
C TYR A 100 14.12 -10.91 -4.25
N TYR A 101 14.32 -10.05 -3.26
CA TYR A 101 14.88 -10.43 -1.98
C TYR A 101 13.96 -11.35 -1.17
N VAL A 102 12.65 -11.18 -1.25
CA VAL A 102 11.67 -12.10 -0.63
C VAL A 102 11.94 -13.52 -1.06
N LYS A 103 12.15 -13.74 -2.36
CA LYS A 103 12.43 -15.07 -2.91
C LYS A 103 13.87 -15.52 -2.61
N GLU A 104 14.86 -14.73 -3.02
CA GLU A 104 16.26 -15.17 -3.05
C GLU A 104 17.00 -15.06 -1.72
N LYS A 105 16.64 -14.09 -0.87
CA LYS A 105 17.31 -13.90 0.42
C LYS A 105 16.53 -14.44 1.60
N TYR A 106 15.19 -14.34 1.55
CA TYR A 106 14.34 -14.78 2.64
C TYR A 106 13.75 -16.17 2.41
N GLY A 107 13.96 -16.76 1.22
CA GLY A 107 13.53 -18.12 0.90
C GLY A 107 12.03 -18.31 0.83
N ILE A 108 11.26 -17.23 0.58
CA ILE A 108 9.82 -17.28 0.48
C ILE A 108 9.44 -17.44 -0.99
N ASP A 109 9.25 -18.68 -1.44
CA ASP A 109 8.82 -19.01 -2.79
C ASP A 109 7.29 -19.03 -2.88
N ASN A 110 6.70 -17.83 -2.81
CA ASN A 110 5.27 -17.62 -2.93
C ASN A 110 5.01 -16.38 -3.81
N ASP A 111 4.44 -16.62 -5.00
CA ASP A 111 4.26 -15.58 -6.01
C ASP A 111 3.30 -14.47 -5.55
N GLU A 112 2.28 -14.76 -4.75
CA GLU A 112 1.37 -13.74 -4.22
C GLU A 112 2.07 -12.81 -3.23
N ILE A 113 2.92 -13.35 -2.34
CA ILE A 113 3.70 -12.53 -1.40
C ILE A 113 4.72 -11.68 -2.17
N CYS A 114 5.45 -12.27 -3.12
CA CYS A 114 6.40 -11.55 -3.97
C CYS A 114 5.70 -10.43 -4.76
N SER A 115 4.52 -10.73 -5.33
CA SER A 115 3.74 -9.76 -6.09
C SER A 115 3.19 -8.63 -5.20
N ALA A 116 2.72 -8.94 -4.00
CA ALA A 116 2.28 -7.92 -3.05
C ALA A 116 3.42 -6.97 -2.66
N VAL A 117 4.63 -7.49 -2.44
CA VAL A 117 5.83 -6.67 -2.21
C VAL A 117 6.18 -5.86 -3.45
N ARG A 118 6.12 -6.44 -4.66
CA ARG A 118 6.45 -5.76 -5.91
C ARG A 118 5.57 -4.55 -6.20
N TYR A 119 4.29 -4.63 -5.89
CA TYR A 119 3.31 -3.62 -6.29
C TYR A 119 2.78 -2.75 -5.14
N HIS A 120 3.37 -2.87 -3.95
CA HIS A 120 2.88 -2.11 -2.79
C HIS A 120 3.02 -0.58 -2.93
N THR A 121 3.92 -0.10 -3.77
CA THR A 121 4.15 1.34 -3.98
C THR A 121 3.33 1.91 -5.15
N THR A 122 3.32 1.21 -6.28
CA THR A 122 2.70 1.70 -7.53
C THR A 122 1.28 1.20 -7.73
N GLY A 123 0.93 0.07 -7.14
CA GLY A 123 -0.23 -0.69 -7.54
C GLY A 123 -0.08 -1.28 -8.95
N LYS A 124 -1.13 -1.93 -9.43
CA LYS A 124 -1.31 -2.40 -10.81
C LYS A 124 -2.81 -2.60 -11.08
N PRO A 125 -3.26 -2.70 -12.35
CA PRO A 125 -4.61 -3.20 -12.66
C PRO A 125 -4.82 -4.60 -12.08
N VAL A 126 -6.05 -4.90 -11.68
CA VAL A 126 -6.46 -6.25 -11.19
C VAL A 126 -5.52 -6.78 -10.09
N MET A 127 -5.35 -6.00 -9.03
CA MET A 127 -4.60 -6.49 -7.86
C MET A 127 -5.32 -7.69 -7.22
N SER A 128 -4.55 -8.68 -6.77
CA SER A 128 -5.07 -9.71 -5.87
C SER A 128 -5.47 -9.07 -4.53
N VAL A 129 -6.26 -9.79 -3.75
CA VAL A 129 -6.68 -9.30 -2.41
C VAL A 129 -5.47 -9.00 -1.53
N LEU A 130 -4.42 -9.83 -1.57
CA LEU A 130 -3.20 -9.60 -0.79
C LEU A 130 -2.44 -8.36 -1.26
N GLU A 131 -2.30 -8.16 -2.57
CA GLU A 131 -1.66 -6.97 -3.15
C GLU A 131 -2.41 -5.69 -2.72
N ALA A 132 -3.73 -5.67 -2.86
CA ALA A 132 -4.56 -4.54 -2.46
C ALA A 132 -4.50 -4.27 -0.95
N ILE A 133 -4.45 -5.32 -0.11
CA ILE A 133 -4.29 -5.19 1.34
C ILE A 133 -2.94 -4.54 1.67
N VAL A 134 -1.82 -5.02 1.10
CA VAL A 134 -0.48 -4.48 1.42
C VAL A 134 -0.35 -3.06 0.92
N PHE A 135 -0.78 -2.77 -0.32
CA PHE A 135 -0.83 -1.43 -0.89
C PHE A 135 -1.63 -0.45 -0.02
N THR A 136 -2.81 -0.86 0.42
CA THR A 136 -3.68 -0.02 1.26
C THR A 136 -3.12 0.14 2.66
N ALA A 137 -2.60 -0.94 3.28
CA ALA A 137 -2.07 -0.93 4.64
C ALA A 137 -0.87 0.00 4.78
N ASP A 138 0.06 0.00 3.81
CA ASP A 138 1.19 0.95 3.80
C ASP A 138 0.69 2.40 3.77
N TYR A 139 -0.38 2.69 3.01
CA TYR A 139 -0.93 4.05 2.94
C TYR A 139 -1.62 4.49 4.23
N ILE A 140 -2.35 3.60 4.92
CA ILE A 140 -3.18 3.93 6.10
C ILE A 140 -2.54 3.58 7.44
N GLU A 141 -1.26 3.19 7.46
CA GLU A 141 -0.59 2.80 8.70
C GLU A 141 -0.71 3.91 9.78
N PRO A 142 -0.82 3.56 11.08
CA PRO A 142 -1.14 4.51 12.14
C PRO A 142 -0.13 5.64 12.34
N GLY A 143 1.14 5.43 11.99
CA GLY A 143 2.22 6.41 12.15
C GLY A 143 2.33 7.41 11.00
N ARG A 144 1.61 7.19 9.89
CA ARG A 144 1.67 8.07 8.73
C ARG A 144 1.05 9.43 8.98
N LYS A 145 1.60 10.48 8.37
CA LYS A 145 0.98 11.82 8.38
C LYS A 145 -0.43 11.74 7.79
N ILE A 146 -1.36 12.48 8.39
CA ILE A 146 -2.73 12.57 7.86
C ILE A 146 -2.69 13.23 6.49
N LEU A 147 -3.06 12.46 5.47
CA LEU A 147 -3.19 12.87 4.08
C LEU A 147 -4.65 13.27 3.76
N PRO A 148 -4.93 13.92 2.62
CA PRO A 148 -6.30 14.18 2.19
C PRO A 148 -7.12 12.89 2.19
N ASN A 149 -8.38 12.97 2.61
CA ASN A 149 -9.31 11.83 2.68
C ASN A 149 -8.87 10.64 3.55
N PHE A 150 -7.82 10.79 4.37
CA PHE A 150 -7.23 9.69 5.15
C PHE A 150 -8.26 8.91 5.99
N LYS A 151 -9.18 9.61 6.66
CA LYS A 151 -10.23 8.97 7.47
C LYS A 151 -11.20 8.16 6.61
N LEU A 152 -11.58 8.70 5.44
CA LEU A 152 -12.46 8.00 4.49
C LEU A 152 -11.77 6.76 3.93
N ILE A 153 -10.53 6.89 3.46
CA ILE A 153 -9.75 5.77 2.93
C ILE A 153 -9.62 4.66 3.97
N ARG A 154 -9.36 5.03 5.22
CA ARG A 154 -9.24 4.09 6.34
C ARG A 154 -10.56 3.35 6.62
N SER A 155 -11.69 4.03 6.50
CA SER A 155 -13.01 3.40 6.60
C SER A 155 -13.28 2.47 5.41
N MET A 156 -12.99 2.93 4.19
CA MET A 156 -13.21 2.14 2.98
C MET A 156 -12.34 0.89 2.93
N ALA A 157 -11.11 0.92 3.44
CA ALA A 157 -10.22 -0.25 3.51
C ALA A 157 -10.86 -1.51 4.11
N PHE A 158 -11.89 -1.35 4.95
CA PHE A 158 -12.60 -2.44 5.62
C PHE A 158 -14.01 -2.70 5.08
N VAL A 159 -14.51 -1.83 4.21
CA VAL A 159 -15.87 -1.91 3.65
C VAL A 159 -15.82 -2.25 2.17
N ASP A 160 -14.94 -1.56 1.43
CA ASP A 160 -14.76 -1.68 -0.01
C ASP A 160 -13.29 -1.40 -0.34
N LEU A 161 -12.51 -2.48 -0.48
CA LEU A 161 -11.07 -2.38 -0.69
C LEU A 161 -10.73 -1.74 -2.04
N ASP A 162 -11.52 -2.00 -3.09
CA ASP A 162 -11.32 -1.40 -4.40
C ASP A 162 -11.53 0.11 -4.37
N GLU A 163 -12.54 0.57 -3.62
CA GLU A 163 -12.76 2.00 -3.40
C GLU A 163 -11.61 2.64 -2.62
N ALA A 164 -11.08 1.95 -1.61
CA ALA A 164 -9.90 2.44 -0.89
C ALA A 164 -8.70 2.58 -1.81
N VAL A 165 -8.42 1.58 -2.65
CA VAL A 165 -7.34 1.61 -3.66
C VAL A 165 -7.54 2.77 -4.63
N TYR A 166 -8.75 2.96 -5.17
CA TYR A 166 -9.07 4.09 -6.05
C TYR A 166 -8.74 5.44 -5.40
N LEU A 167 -9.20 5.65 -4.18
CA LEU A 167 -8.98 6.89 -3.44
C LEU A 167 -7.49 7.15 -3.16
N ILE A 168 -6.73 6.10 -2.85
CA ILE A 168 -5.27 6.19 -2.64
C ILE A 168 -4.59 6.60 -3.94
N LEU A 169 -4.87 5.91 -5.04
CA LEU A 169 -4.30 6.21 -6.35
C LEU A 169 -4.65 7.64 -6.81
N LYS A 170 -5.90 8.06 -6.63
CA LYS A 170 -6.36 9.42 -6.91
C LYS A 170 -5.55 10.48 -6.13
N ASN A 171 -5.38 10.26 -4.83
CA ASN A 171 -4.60 11.17 -3.99
C ASN A 171 -3.12 11.20 -4.40
N THR A 172 -2.53 10.03 -4.68
CA THR A 172 -1.14 9.90 -5.09
C THR A 172 -0.87 10.61 -6.41
N LEU A 173 -1.71 10.37 -7.42
CA LEU A 173 -1.56 11.02 -8.72
C LEU A 173 -1.78 12.54 -8.62
N SER A 174 -2.77 12.99 -7.84
CA SER A 174 -2.99 14.43 -7.60
C SER A 174 -1.79 15.08 -6.90
N TYR A 175 -1.15 14.39 -5.97
CA TYR A 175 0.05 14.87 -5.29
C TYR A 175 1.26 14.96 -6.24
N LEU A 176 1.43 13.96 -7.11
CA LEU A 176 2.56 13.91 -8.05
C LEU A 176 2.39 14.92 -9.19
N SER A 177 1.16 15.22 -9.62
CA SER A 177 0.84 16.21 -10.66
C SER A 177 0.78 17.66 -10.14
N ASP A 178 0.92 17.91 -8.84
CA ASP A 178 0.91 19.26 -8.28
C ASP A 178 2.27 19.94 -8.49
N GLU A 179 2.36 20.79 -9.51
CA GLU A 179 3.58 21.53 -9.91
C GLU A 179 4.17 22.37 -8.76
N LYS A 180 3.34 22.83 -7.83
CA LYS A 180 3.79 23.64 -6.68
C LYS A 180 4.61 22.84 -5.67
N LYS A 181 4.61 21.51 -5.74
CA LYS A 181 5.34 20.59 -4.86
C LYS A 181 6.59 20.00 -5.51
N SER A 182 6.89 20.38 -6.76
CA SER A 182 8.12 20.01 -7.42
C SER A 182 9.29 20.75 -6.78
N GLU A 183 10.14 20.05 -6.05
CA GLU A 183 11.40 20.59 -5.56
C GLU A 183 12.34 20.80 -6.75
N ALA A 184 12.84 22.03 -6.91
CA ALA A 184 13.91 22.41 -7.84
C ALA A 184 13.68 22.12 -9.33
N GLY A 185 12.46 22.30 -9.86
CA GLY A 185 12.22 22.23 -11.31
C GLY A 185 12.32 20.85 -11.94
N LYS A 186 12.34 19.79 -11.13
CA LYS A 186 12.20 18.40 -11.63
C LYS A 186 10.73 18.04 -11.69
N GLU A 187 10.19 17.82 -12.88
CA GLU A 187 8.89 17.19 -13.05
C GLU A 187 8.91 15.83 -12.35
N LYS A 188 7.94 15.60 -11.44
CA LYS A 188 7.75 14.30 -10.82
C LYS A 188 7.09 13.39 -11.86
N GLU A 189 7.90 12.54 -12.47
CA GLU A 189 7.38 11.55 -13.39
C GLU A 189 6.52 10.53 -12.63
N ILE A 190 5.35 10.26 -13.18
CA ILE A 190 4.40 9.29 -12.65
C ILE A 190 4.69 7.92 -13.27
N ASP A 191 4.83 6.91 -12.43
CA ASP A 191 5.02 5.54 -12.88
C ASP A 191 3.81 5.03 -13.68
N GLU A 192 4.06 4.34 -14.78
CA GLU A 192 3.02 3.85 -15.69
C GLU A 192 2.04 2.89 -15.01
N HIS A 193 2.53 2.01 -14.13
CA HIS A 193 1.68 1.10 -13.38
C HIS A 193 0.69 1.84 -12.49
N SER A 194 1.10 2.94 -11.86
CA SER A 194 0.20 3.77 -11.05
C SER A 194 -0.91 4.42 -11.90
N VAL A 195 -0.58 4.85 -13.12
CA VAL A 195 -1.56 5.42 -14.06
C VAL A 195 -2.55 4.36 -14.54
N GLU A 196 -2.05 3.19 -14.90
CA GLU A 196 -2.89 2.07 -15.35
C GLU A 196 -3.78 1.54 -14.22
N ALA A 197 -3.22 1.38 -13.01
CA ALA A 197 -3.99 1.03 -11.82
C ALA A 197 -5.11 2.04 -11.56
N TYR A 198 -4.81 3.33 -11.60
CA TYR A 198 -5.81 4.37 -11.42
C TYR A 198 -6.94 4.28 -12.45
N LYS A 199 -6.61 4.11 -13.73
CA LYS A 199 -7.63 3.97 -14.79
C LYS A 199 -8.55 2.78 -14.53
N TYR A 200 -7.98 1.64 -14.12
CA TYR A 200 -8.72 0.43 -13.82
C TYR A 200 -9.67 0.62 -12.63
N TYR A 201 -9.15 1.10 -11.48
CA TYR A 201 -9.96 1.27 -10.27
C TYR A 201 -10.94 2.45 -10.39
N LYS A 202 -10.63 3.48 -11.19
CA LYS A 202 -11.58 4.54 -11.54
C LYS A 202 -12.78 3.97 -12.28
N LYS A 203 -12.59 3.07 -13.24
CA LYS A 203 -13.69 2.43 -13.94
C LYS A 203 -14.62 1.67 -12.98
N ILE A 204 -14.06 0.90 -12.03
CA ILE A 204 -14.84 0.19 -11.01
C ILE A 204 -15.63 1.19 -10.14
N HIS A 205 -15.02 2.30 -9.75
CA HIS A 205 -15.66 3.36 -8.98
C HIS A 205 -16.85 3.97 -9.74
N ASP A 206 -16.64 4.34 -11.01
CA ASP A 206 -17.67 4.96 -11.85
C ASP A 206 -18.87 4.00 -12.04
N GLU A 207 -18.61 2.71 -12.33
CA GLU A 207 -19.64 1.67 -12.48
C GLU A 207 -20.49 1.46 -11.22
N LYS A 208 -19.89 1.61 -10.02
CA LYS A 208 -20.62 1.55 -8.75
C LYS A 208 -21.53 2.76 -8.54
N GLY A 209 -21.09 3.96 -8.98
CA GLY A 209 -21.88 5.19 -8.87
C GLY A 209 -23.08 5.25 -9.82
N GLU A 210 -23.04 4.55 -10.97
CA GLU A 210 -24.15 4.49 -11.93
C GLU A 210 -25.28 3.53 -11.48
N ASN A 211 -25.04 2.68 -10.49
CA ASN A 211 -26.00 1.68 -10.00
C ASN A 211 -26.72 2.10 -8.70
N ILE A 212 -26.58 3.36 -8.28
CA ILE A 212 -27.28 3.98 -7.14
C ILE A 212 -28.28 5.02 -7.64
#